data_e7add4add44c4bb7ac5a3b301393a839
#
_entry.id   e7add4add44c4bb7ac5a3b301393a839
#
_cell.length_a   1.000
_cell.length_b   1.000
_cell.length_c   1.000
_cell.angle_alpha   90.00
_cell.angle_beta   90.00
_cell.angle_gamma   90.00
#
_symmetry.space_group_name_H-M   'P 1'
#
loop_
_entity.id
_entity.type
_entity.pdbx_description
1 polymer ?
#
loop_
_entity_poly.entity_id
_entity_poly.type
_entity_poly.pdbx_seq_one_letter_code
_entity_poly.pdbx_strand_id
1 'polypeptide(L)'
;MLPQTPLFVQEIRGVPVCFKAECLQPIGAFKIRGAWHRLTALDDPARERGVVAFSSGNHAQGVAWAARKLGIPAVIVMPADAPKVKRDATLATGAEIVSYDRMTESREKIAAHLA
;
A
#
# COMPACT_ATOMS: atom_id res chain seq x y z
N MET A 1 -0.51 15.56 2.41
CA MET A 1 0.96 15.47 2.11
C MET A 1 1.58 14.39 3.01
N LEU A 2 2.55 13.65 2.50
CA LEU A 2 3.30 12.69 3.31
C LEU A 2 4.36 13.39 4.16
N PRO A 3 4.65 12.89 5.39
CA PRO A 3 5.69 13.47 6.21
C PRO A 3 7.08 13.30 5.58
N GLN A 4 7.95 14.27 5.82
CA GLN A 4 9.36 14.10 5.53
C GLN A 4 9.97 13.18 6.56
N THR A 5 10.63 12.12 6.09
CA THR A 5 11.38 11.22 6.95
C THR A 5 12.82 11.70 7.10
N PRO A 6 13.43 11.53 8.28
CA PRO A 6 14.80 11.99 8.50
C PRO A 6 15.81 11.26 7.64
N LEU A 7 16.89 11.97 7.34
CA LEU A 7 18.10 11.45 6.72
C LEU A 7 19.23 11.56 7.75
N PHE A 8 19.95 10.49 7.98
CA PHE A 8 21.13 10.49 8.85
C PHE A 8 22.30 9.73 8.18
N VAL A 9 23.50 10.09 8.60
CA VAL A 9 24.72 9.47 8.09
C VAL A 9 25.37 8.67 9.23
N GLN A 10 25.79 7.47 8.91
CA GLN A 10 26.55 6.60 9.82
C GLN A 10 27.77 6.06 9.07
N GLU A 11 28.90 6.06 9.73
CA GLU A 11 30.09 5.42 9.19
C GLU A 11 30.02 3.90 9.39
N ILE A 12 30.19 3.16 8.30
CA ILE A 12 30.24 1.69 8.31
C ILE A 12 31.53 1.27 7.63
N ARG A 13 32.44 0.66 8.40
CA ARG A 13 33.76 0.21 7.92
C ARG A 13 34.54 1.32 7.19
N GLY A 14 34.54 2.53 7.75
CA GLY A 14 35.23 3.68 7.18
C GLY A 14 34.53 4.35 6.00
N VAL A 15 33.31 3.93 5.66
CA VAL A 15 32.52 4.50 4.56
C VAL A 15 31.30 5.24 5.12
N PRO A 16 31.07 6.52 4.79
CA PRO A 16 29.84 7.21 5.18
C PRO A 16 28.65 6.66 4.40
N VAL A 17 27.64 6.18 5.12
CA VAL A 17 26.41 5.64 4.55
C VAL A 17 25.23 6.51 4.97
N CYS A 18 24.44 6.95 3.99
CA CYS A 18 23.24 7.74 4.22
C CYS A 18 22.01 6.82 4.35
N PHE A 19 21.27 7.00 5.43
CA PHE A 19 20.03 6.28 5.70
C PHE A 19 18.83 7.21 5.61
N LYS A 20 17.88 6.90 4.73
CA LYS A 20 16.56 7.53 4.67
C LYS A 20 15.57 6.69 5.48
N ALA A 21 15.10 7.21 6.61
CA ALA A 21 14.29 6.45 7.57
C ALA A 21 12.83 6.28 7.14
N GLU A 22 12.58 5.56 6.04
CA GLU A 22 11.23 5.31 5.51
C GLU A 22 10.37 4.39 6.39
N CYS A 23 10.96 3.72 7.37
CA CYS A 23 10.22 3.03 8.43
C CYS A 23 9.39 3.97 9.32
N LEU A 24 9.66 5.27 9.28
CA LEU A 24 8.89 6.29 10.00
C LEU A 24 7.70 6.84 9.20
N GLN A 25 7.42 6.33 8.01
CA GLN A 25 6.19 6.62 7.28
C GLN A 25 4.96 6.04 8.00
N PRO A 26 3.74 6.59 7.77
CA PRO A 26 2.51 6.13 8.44
C PRO A 26 2.21 4.63 8.37
N ILE A 27 2.71 3.94 7.32
CA ILE A 27 2.57 2.49 7.17
C ILE A 27 3.87 1.73 7.53
N GLY A 28 4.87 2.42 8.09
CA GLY A 28 6.17 1.83 8.40
C GLY A 28 7.02 1.46 7.18
N ALA A 29 6.72 1.97 5.98
CA ALA A 29 7.41 1.58 4.75
C ALA A 29 7.34 2.65 3.65
N PHE A 30 8.34 2.65 2.76
CA PHE A 30 8.45 3.59 1.63
C PHE A 30 7.35 3.42 0.57
N LYS A 31 6.66 2.28 0.52
CA LYS A 31 5.62 1.99 -0.49
C LYS A 31 4.49 3.00 -0.51
N ILE A 32 4.25 3.69 0.60
CA ILE A 32 3.28 4.76 0.70
C ILE A 32 3.55 5.92 -0.29
N ARG A 33 4.81 6.18 -0.62
CA ARG A 33 5.19 7.25 -1.55
C ARG A 33 4.62 7.02 -2.94
N GLY A 34 4.84 5.82 -3.50
CA GLY A 34 4.31 5.47 -4.81
C GLY A 34 2.78 5.41 -4.83
N ALA A 35 2.17 4.84 -3.80
CA ALA A 35 0.72 4.80 -3.66
C ALA A 35 0.13 6.22 -3.59
N TRP A 36 0.67 7.08 -2.74
CA TRP A 36 0.24 8.47 -2.62
C TRP A 36 0.36 9.23 -3.93
N HIS A 37 1.53 9.15 -4.58
CA HIS A 37 1.78 9.81 -5.86
C HIS A 37 0.77 9.36 -6.93
N ARG A 38 0.54 8.04 -7.05
CA ARG A 38 -0.38 7.50 -8.05
C ARG A 38 -1.84 7.93 -7.78
N LEU A 39 -2.30 7.85 -6.54
CA LEU A 39 -3.69 8.16 -6.21
C LEU A 39 -3.98 9.66 -6.28
N THR A 40 -3.03 10.51 -5.90
CA THR A 40 -3.19 11.97 -6.04
C THR A 40 -3.25 12.43 -7.50
N ALA A 41 -2.65 11.68 -8.42
CA ALA A 41 -2.67 11.97 -9.86
C ALA A 41 -3.94 11.47 -10.59
N LEU A 42 -4.85 10.77 -9.91
CA LEU A 42 -6.12 10.36 -10.49
C LEU A 42 -7.05 11.57 -10.68
N ASP A 43 -7.76 11.59 -11.80
CA ASP A 43 -8.86 12.53 -12.04
C ASP A 43 -10.10 12.17 -11.21
N ASP A 44 -11.07 13.04 -11.15
CA ASP A 44 -12.27 12.86 -10.33
C ASP A 44 -13.08 11.62 -10.74
N PRO A 45 -13.33 11.35 -12.05
CA PRO A 45 -14.03 10.13 -12.45
C PRO A 45 -13.31 8.84 -12.03
N ALA A 46 -11.97 8.81 -12.07
CA ALA A 46 -11.21 7.65 -11.63
C ALA A 46 -11.25 7.48 -10.09
N ARG A 47 -11.25 8.59 -9.35
CA ARG A 47 -11.41 8.57 -7.89
C ARG A 47 -12.77 8.04 -7.46
N GLU A 48 -13.83 8.45 -8.15
CA GLU A 48 -15.20 7.97 -7.88
C GLU A 48 -15.35 6.47 -8.11
N ARG A 49 -14.74 5.93 -9.17
CA ARG A 49 -14.74 4.47 -9.44
C ARG A 49 -13.97 3.68 -8.38
N GLY A 50 -12.98 4.31 -7.74
CA GLY A 50 -12.13 3.64 -6.78
C GLY A 50 -10.89 3.00 -7.38
N VAL A 51 -10.18 2.23 -6.57
CA VAL A 51 -8.94 1.55 -6.96
C VAL A 51 -8.94 0.10 -6.53
N VAL A 52 -8.36 -0.76 -7.36
CA VAL A 52 -8.10 -2.16 -7.04
C VAL A 52 -6.59 -2.38 -7.00
N ALA A 53 -6.11 -3.09 -5.99
CA ALA A 53 -4.72 -3.51 -5.91
C ALA A 53 -4.61 -4.93 -5.39
N PHE A 54 -3.60 -5.68 -5.82
CA PHE A 54 -3.32 -7.01 -5.30
C PHE A 54 -1.96 -7.04 -4.61
N SER A 55 -1.98 -7.33 -3.33
CA SER A 55 -0.76 -7.44 -2.50
C SER A 55 -1.12 -7.97 -1.12
N SER A 56 -0.19 -8.68 -0.49
CA SER A 56 -0.30 -9.11 0.92
C SER A 56 0.60 -8.32 1.87
N GLY A 57 1.23 -7.25 1.40
CA GLY A 57 2.26 -6.54 2.15
C GLY A 57 2.13 -5.01 2.17
N ASN A 58 3.26 -4.36 2.23
CA ASN A 58 3.36 -2.90 2.38
C ASN A 58 2.71 -2.11 1.22
N HIS A 59 2.62 -2.70 0.02
CA HIS A 59 1.93 -2.05 -1.10
C HIS A 59 0.42 -1.98 -0.84
N ALA A 60 -0.20 -3.08 -0.38
CA ALA A 60 -1.61 -3.12 0.01
C ALA A 60 -1.93 -2.04 1.05
N GLN A 61 -1.13 -1.99 2.12
CA GLN A 61 -1.28 -1.00 3.19
C GLN A 61 -1.10 0.43 2.67
N GLY A 62 -0.14 0.66 1.77
CA GLY A 62 0.11 1.97 1.16
C GLY A 62 -1.07 2.46 0.32
N VAL A 63 -1.62 1.59 -0.53
CA VAL A 63 -2.80 1.92 -1.35
C VAL A 63 -4.01 2.18 -0.46
N ALA A 64 -4.30 1.28 0.49
CA ALA A 64 -5.43 1.40 1.39
C ALA A 64 -5.37 2.68 2.25
N TRP A 65 -4.20 3.00 2.80
CA TRP A 65 -3.99 4.22 3.57
C TRP A 65 -4.17 5.49 2.71
N ALA A 66 -3.55 5.52 1.53
CA ALA A 66 -3.64 6.68 0.63
C ALA A 66 -5.08 6.88 0.13
N ALA A 67 -5.78 5.80 -0.24
CA ALA A 67 -7.17 5.83 -0.65
C ALA A 67 -8.07 6.40 0.44
N ARG A 68 -7.92 5.91 1.70
CA ARG A 68 -8.65 6.47 2.86
C ARG A 68 -8.44 7.97 3.02
N LYS A 69 -7.18 8.43 2.91
CA LYS A 69 -6.84 9.86 3.06
C LYS A 69 -7.43 10.75 1.97
N LEU A 70 -7.64 10.19 0.79
CA LEU A 70 -8.18 10.89 -0.38
C LEU A 70 -9.70 10.67 -0.58
N GLY A 71 -10.34 9.88 0.28
CA GLY A 71 -11.76 9.52 0.14
C GLY A 71 -12.06 8.64 -1.06
N ILE A 72 -11.10 7.85 -1.52
CA ILE A 72 -11.20 6.96 -2.68
C ILE A 72 -11.59 5.56 -2.21
N PRO A 73 -12.64 4.91 -2.76
CA PRO A 73 -12.93 3.51 -2.49
C PRO A 73 -11.74 2.61 -2.88
N ALA A 74 -11.40 1.64 -2.04
CA ALA A 74 -10.27 0.75 -2.31
C ALA A 74 -10.64 -0.72 -2.05
N VAL A 75 -10.32 -1.59 -3.01
CA VAL A 75 -10.41 -3.04 -2.90
C VAL A 75 -9.01 -3.63 -2.98
N ILE A 76 -8.67 -4.45 -2.02
CA ILE A 76 -7.37 -5.14 -1.95
C ILE A 76 -7.58 -6.64 -2.15
N VAL A 77 -7.06 -7.17 -3.24
CA VAL A 77 -7.02 -8.61 -3.50
C VAL A 77 -5.84 -9.20 -2.75
N MET A 78 -6.11 -10.00 -1.73
CA MET A 78 -5.12 -10.51 -0.78
C MET A 78 -5.25 -12.04 -0.65
N PRO A 79 -4.13 -12.80 -0.61
CA PRO A 79 -4.23 -14.25 -0.42
C PRO A 79 -4.89 -14.59 0.92
N ALA A 80 -5.66 -15.66 0.94
CA ALA A 80 -6.41 -16.10 2.13
C ALA A 80 -5.49 -16.43 3.31
N ASP A 81 -4.26 -16.87 3.03
CA ASP A 81 -3.21 -17.18 3.99
C ASP A 81 -2.30 -15.98 4.34
N ALA A 82 -2.69 -14.77 3.97
CA ALA A 82 -1.96 -13.57 4.36
C ALA A 82 -1.89 -13.43 5.89
N PRO A 83 -0.76 -12.96 6.45
CA PRO A 83 -0.62 -12.78 7.88
C PRO A 83 -1.74 -11.91 8.47
N LYS A 84 -2.34 -12.37 9.58
CA LYS A 84 -3.47 -11.70 10.21
C LYS A 84 -3.18 -10.21 10.51
N VAL A 85 -1.99 -9.90 10.99
CA VAL A 85 -1.57 -8.52 11.28
C VAL A 85 -1.68 -7.61 10.05
N LYS A 86 -1.28 -8.10 8.87
CA LYS A 86 -1.35 -7.33 7.62
C LYS A 86 -2.78 -7.18 7.11
N ARG A 87 -3.59 -8.23 7.25
CA ARG A 87 -5.02 -8.20 6.92
C ARG A 87 -5.74 -7.17 7.81
N ASP A 88 -5.56 -7.27 9.12
CA ASP A 88 -6.20 -6.39 10.09
C ASP A 88 -5.78 -4.92 9.87
N ALA A 89 -4.51 -4.66 9.63
CA ALA A 89 -3.99 -3.33 9.32
C ALA A 89 -4.60 -2.74 8.03
N THR A 90 -4.84 -3.58 7.02
CA THR A 90 -5.51 -3.15 5.77
C THR A 90 -6.99 -2.87 6.02
N LEU A 91 -7.71 -3.75 6.72
CA LEU A 91 -9.11 -3.54 7.09
C LEU A 91 -9.31 -2.28 7.94
N ALA A 92 -8.39 -2.00 8.86
CA ALA A 92 -8.45 -0.80 9.71
C ALA A 92 -8.37 0.51 8.92
N THR A 93 -7.93 0.48 7.66
CA THR A 93 -8.00 1.64 6.77
C THR A 93 -9.38 1.86 6.15
N GLY A 94 -10.31 0.90 6.25
CA GLY A 94 -11.61 0.92 5.60
C GLY A 94 -11.62 0.35 4.18
N ALA A 95 -10.49 -0.20 3.70
CA ALA A 95 -10.45 -0.90 2.42
C ALA A 95 -11.18 -2.24 2.50
N GLU A 96 -11.84 -2.63 1.42
CA GLU A 96 -12.40 -3.95 1.25
C GLU A 96 -11.30 -4.96 0.92
N ILE A 97 -11.39 -6.18 1.46
CA ILE A 97 -10.47 -7.27 1.11
C ILE A 97 -11.24 -8.37 0.39
N VAL A 98 -10.78 -8.67 -0.83
CA VAL A 98 -11.18 -9.86 -1.58
C VAL A 98 -10.10 -10.91 -1.43
N SER A 99 -10.44 -12.01 -0.76
CA SER A 99 -9.50 -13.11 -0.53
C SER A 99 -9.45 -14.06 -1.71
N TYR A 100 -8.27 -14.60 -2.01
CA TYR A 100 -8.09 -15.62 -3.05
C TYR A 100 -7.16 -16.75 -2.57
N ASP A 101 -7.33 -17.93 -3.16
CA ASP A 101 -6.42 -19.05 -2.97
C ASP A 101 -5.28 -18.96 -3.99
N ARG A 102 -4.05 -18.71 -3.51
CA ARG A 102 -2.86 -18.56 -4.36
C ARG A 102 -2.48 -19.83 -5.14
N MET A 103 -3.00 -20.99 -4.74
CA MET A 103 -2.71 -22.25 -5.41
C MET A 103 -3.62 -22.51 -6.60
N THR A 104 -4.83 -21.97 -6.58
CA THR A 104 -5.88 -22.29 -7.57
C THR A 104 -6.42 -21.07 -8.32
N GLU A 105 -6.18 -19.84 -7.81
CA GLU A 105 -6.71 -18.62 -8.37
C GLU A 105 -5.63 -17.63 -8.79
N SER A 106 -5.92 -16.80 -9.79
CA SER A 106 -5.02 -15.72 -10.25
C SER A 106 -5.51 -14.38 -9.71
N ARG A 107 -4.69 -13.75 -8.87
CA ARG A 107 -4.94 -12.40 -8.33
C ARG A 107 -5.05 -11.34 -9.44
N GLU A 108 -4.31 -11.52 -10.54
CA GLU A 108 -4.34 -10.62 -11.69
C GLU A 108 -5.71 -10.67 -12.38
N LYS A 109 -6.26 -11.88 -12.57
CA LYS A 109 -7.59 -12.06 -13.16
C LYS A 109 -8.70 -11.52 -12.27
N ILE A 110 -8.59 -11.78 -10.96
CA ILE A 110 -9.55 -11.26 -9.97
C ILE A 110 -9.51 -9.72 -9.97
N ALA A 111 -8.32 -9.14 -9.89
CA ALA A 111 -8.17 -7.68 -9.90
C ALA A 111 -8.68 -7.04 -11.20
N ALA A 112 -8.41 -7.67 -12.34
CA ALA A 112 -8.92 -7.19 -13.64
C ALA A 112 -10.45 -7.27 -13.76
N HIS A 113 -11.07 -8.26 -13.10
CA HIS A 113 -12.54 -8.39 -13.08
C HIS A 113 -13.20 -7.35 -12.17
N LEU A 114 -12.51 -6.91 -11.13
CA LEU A 114 -12.99 -5.91 -10.17
C LEU A 114 -12.73 -4.46 -10.63
N ALA A 115 -11.81 -4.25 -11.56
CA ALA A 115 -11.46 -2.93 -12.08
C ALA A 115 -12.44 -2.47 -13.16
#